data_760ea5d96b99e1dbbc5916b1008c8b77
#
_entry.id   760ea5d96b99e1dbbc5916b1008c8b77
#
_cell.length_a   1.000
_cell.length_b   1.000
_cell.length_c   1.000
_cell.angle_alpha   90.00
_cell.angle_beta   90.00
_cell.angle_gamma   90.00
#
_symmetry.space_group_name_H-M   'P 1'
#
loop_
_entity.id
_entity.type
_entity.pdbx_description
1 polymer ?
#
loop_
_entity_poly.entity_id
_entity_poly.type
_entity_poly.pdbx_seq_one_letter_code
_entity_poly.pdbx_strand_id
1 'polypeptide(L)'
;GSTLYQGQMRDPSGLHYFSVGDYASESMRELTLSLVEKTEIGEPVLLLMTAKSRWYQTDEGAVYTSLRPEEACEIDAKTYALWLTRACEGTLQRMKTRNDSLSAEPTAEGLKAAGVPNHMVDGLLLSRNHYGEFDTETYTLNVMQALDIAEGRMEAASQPAPPPQSTLDDAPAGAGASDDDAVKETLVAIIGQLDQGDGVDFETVLTNADARGIDRQLAEAKLDELSNEGTLHEPRFGWFRIVS
;
A
#
# COMPACT_ATOMS: atom_id res chain seq x y z
N GLY A 1 20.24 11.32 -18.03
CA GLY A 1 19.30 11.42 -16.92
C GLY A 1 19.22 10.08 -16.20
N SER A 2 18.99 10.05 -14.90
CA SER A 2 18.79 8.81 -14.17
C SER A 2 17.38 8.28 -14.50
N THR A 3 17.26 6.98 -14.72
CA THR A 3 15.97 6.34 -14.95
C THR A 3 15.44 5.82 -13.61
N LEU A 4 14.22 6.19 -13.26
CA LEU A 4 13.50 5.68 -12.09
C LEU A 4 12.29 4.89 -12.56
N TYR A 5 12.25 3.61 -12.21
CA TYR A 5 11.09 2.76 -12.44
C TYR A 5 10.24 2.74 -11.18
N GLN A 6 8.93 2.82 -11.36
CA GLN A 6 7.96 2.70 -10.28
C GLN A 6 7.06 1.51 -10.53
N GLY A 7 6.69 0.81 -9.49
CA GLY A 7 5.85 -0.35 -9.57
C GLY A 7 4.91 -0.48 -8.38
N GLN A 8 3.88 -1.26 -8.59
CA GLN A 8 2.91 -1.62 -7.57
C GLN A 8 2.90 -3.13 -7.42
N MET A 9 2.79 -3.61 -6.20
CA MET A 9 2.54 -5.02 -5.92
C MET A 9 1.47 -5.14 -4.85
N ARG A 10 0.72 -6.21 -4.90
CA ARG A 10 -0.36 -6.48 -3.95
C ARG A 10 -0.13 -7.79 -3.23
N ASP A 11 -0.40 -7.76 -1.92
CA ASP A 11 -0.50 -8.95 -1.09
C ASP A 11 -1.78 -8.89 -0.22
N PRO A 12 -2.07 -9.89 0.62
CA PRO A 12 -3.25 -9.85 1.49
C PRO A 12 -3.31 -8.68 2.47
N SER A 13 -2.19 -7.98 2.73
CA SER A 13 -2.17 -6.80 3.60
C SER A 13 -2.48 -5.49 2.86
N GLY A 14 -2.44 -5.50 1.51
CA GLY A 14 -2.78 -4.33 0.72
C GLY A 14 -1.91 -4.10 -0.51
N LEU A 15 -1.98 -2.89 -1.01
CA LEU A 15 -1.21 -2.40 -2.15
C LEU A 15 0.08 -1.74 -1.65
N HIS A 16 1.20 -2.09 -2.24
CA HIS A 16 2.52 -1.57 -1.90
C HIS A 16 3.17 -0.94 -3.13
N TYR A 17 3.65 0.27 -2.97
CA TYR A 17 4.41 0.98 -4.00
C TYR A 17 5.90 0.73 -3.81
N PHE A 18 6.63 0.55 -4.91
CA PHE A 18 8.08 0.43 -4.86
C PHE A 18 8.74 1.20 -6.00
N SER A 19 10.01 1.56 -5.82
CA SER A 19 10.79 2.24 -6.85
C SER A 19 12.18 1.63 -7.00
N VAL A 20 12.65 1.54 -8.26
CA VAL A 20 13.95 1.03 -8.63
C VAL A 20 14.67 2.07 -9.48
N GLY A 21 15.79 2.57 -9.01
CA GLY A 21 16.60 3.57 -9.71
C GLY A 21 18.05 3.12 -9.88
N ASP A 22 18.92 4.04 -10.27
CA ASP A 22 20.34 3.79 -10.54
C ASP A 22 21.12 3.25 -9.33
N TYR A 23 20.57 3.39 -8.12
CA TYR A 23 21.11 2.84 -6.88
C TYR A 23 20.94 1.33 -6.72
N ALA A 24 20.11 0.71 -7.54
CA ALA A 24 19.80 -0.72 -7.45
C ALA A 24 20.96 -1.57 -8.00
N SER A 25 21.04 -2.82 -7.52
CA SER A 25 21.98 -3.81 -8.05
C SER A 25 21.70 -4.09 -9.54
N GLU A 26 22.69 -4.62 -10.23
CA GLU A 26 22.53 -4.99 -11.65
C GLU A 26 21.41 -6.01 -11.83
N SER A 27 21.38 -7.04 -10.97
CA SER A 27 20.34 -8.06 -10.96
C SER A 27 18.94 -7.47 -10.77
N MET A 28 18.80 -6.49 -9.88
CA MET A 28 17.52 -5.83 -9.65
C MET A 28 17.07 -4.99 -10.85
N ARG A 29 18.00 -4.34 -11.55
CA ARG A 29 17.71 -3.59 -12.77
C ARG A 29 17.31 -4.49 -13.93
N GLU A 30 18.01 -5.61 -14.12
CA GLU A 30 17.65 -6.62 -15.14
C GLU A 30 16.26 -7.21 -14.88
N LEU A 31 15.96 -7.56 -13.63
CA LEU A 31 14.61 -8.01 -13.25
C LEU A 31 13.57 -6.93 -13.55
N THR A 32 13.85 -5.67 -13.22
CA THR A 32 12.93 -4.56 -13.45
C THR A 32 12.58 -4.41 -14.94
N LEU A 33 13.56 -4.52 -15.84
CA LEU A 33 13.32 -4.47 -17.29
C LEU A 33 12.43 -5.64 -17.75
N SER A 34 12.68 -6.84 -17.25
CA SER A 34 11.82 -8.01 -17.51
C SER A 34 10.39 -7.81 -17.01
N LEU A 35 10.22 -7.19 -15.82
CA LEU A 35 8.91 -6.90 -15.27
C LEU A 35 8.15 -5.86 -16.10
N VAL A 36 8.83 -4.84 -16.63
CA VAL A 36 8.21 -3.86 -17.53
C VAL A 36 7.66 -4.56 -18.76
N GLU A 37 8.46 -5.40 -19.42
CA GLU A 37 8.02 -6.15 -20.61
C GLU A 37 6.81 -7.05 -20.33
N LYS A 38 6.81 -7.76 -19.18
CA LYS A 38 5.70 -8.65 -18.78
C LYS A 38 4.42 -7.90 -18.46
N THR A 39 4.54 -6.78 -17.74
CA THR A 39 3.37 -5.97 -17.37
C THR A 39 2.75 -5.27 -18.57
N GLU A 40 3.54 -4.85 -19.57
CA GLU A 40 3.03 -4.29 -20.83
C GLU A 40 2.14 -5.28 -21.61
N ILE A 41 2.41 -6.58 -21.52
CA ILE A 41 1.59 -7.62 -22.16
C ILE A 41 0.51 -8.20 -21.23
N GLY A 42 0.39 -7.67 -20.00
CA GLY A 42 -0.61 -8.10 -19.02
C GLY A 42 -0.32 -9.47 -18.39
N GLU A 43 0.94 -9.93 -18.39
CA GLU A 43 1.33 -11.19 -17.76
C GLU A 43 1.38 -11.04 -16.24
N PRO A 44 0.60 -11.83 -15.45
CA PRO A 44 0.65 -11.77 -14.01
C PRO A 44 1.98 -12.33 -13.50
N VAL A 45 2.62 -11.61 -12.57
CA VAL A 45 3.89 -11.99 -11.99
C VAL A 45 3.78 -12.10 -10.47
N LEU A 46 4.29 -13.18 -9.91
CA LEU A 46 4.48 -13.33 -8.47
C LEU A 46 5.93 -12.99 -8.11
N LEU A 47 6.10 -12.05 -7.19
CA LEU A 47 7.40 -11.59 -6.73
C LEU A 47 7.64 -11.92 -5.25
N LEU A 48 8.86 -12.34 -4.95
CA LEU A 48 9.41 -12.30 -3.60
C LEU A 48 10.45 -11.18 -3.54
N MET A 49 10.33 -10.29 -2.56
CA MET A 49 11.14 -9.08 -2.48
C MET A 49 11.65 -8.87 -1.06
N THR A 50 12.91 -8.47 -0.95
CA THR A 50 13.49 -7.87 0.26
C THR A 50 13.64 -6.38 0.00
N ALA A 51 13.05 -5.54 0.85
CA ALA A 51 13.04 -4.10 0.64
C ALA A 51 13.16 -3.33 1.95
N LYS A 52 13.67 -2.12 1.86
CA LYS A 52 13.61 -1.12 2.94
C LYS A 52 12.36 -0.28 2.79
N SER A 53 11.59 -0.14 3.86
CA SER A 53 10.51 0.83 3.90
C SER A 53 11.07 2.25 3.87
N ARG A 54 10.40 3.10 3.10
CA ARG A 54 10.61 4.53 3.05
C ARG A 54 9.30 5.21 3.43
N TRP A 55 9.40 6.35 4.02
CA TRP A 55 8.25 7.19 4.31
C TRP A 55 8.59 8.64 4.03
N TYR A 56 7.57 9.38 3.67
CA TYR A 56 7.62 10.82 3.50
C TYR A 56 6.39 11.40 4.17
N GLN A 57 6.58 12.47 4.92
CA GLN A 57 5.49 13.21 5.54
C GLN A 57 5.38 14.57 4.86
N THR A 58 4.17 14.91 4.42
CA THR A 58 3.89 16.24 3.88
C THR A 58 3.84 17.28 4.99
N ASP A 59 3.90 18.56 4.63
CA ASP A 59 3.77 19.67 5.57
C ASP A 59 2.40 19.67 6.27
N GLU A 60 1.40 19.04 5.69
CA GLU A 60 0.05 18.87 6.21
C GLU A 60 -0.12 17.65 7.12
N GLY A 61 0.92 16.85 7.27
CA GLY A 61 0.96 15.69 8.16
C GLY A 61 0.59 14.35 7.53
N ALA A 62 0.20 14.30 6.26
CA ALA A 62 -0.04 13.03 5.56
C ALA A 62 1.27 12.23 5.42
N VAL A 63 1.18 10.91 5.62
CA VAL A 63 2.35 10.02 5.56
C VAL A 63 2.20 9.06 4.39
N TYR A 64 3.13 9.13 3.46
CA TYR A 64 3.25 8.22 2.33
C TYR A 64 4.34 7.20 2.58
N THR A 65 4.07 5.95 2.29
CA THR A 65 5.04 4.88 2.44
C THR A 65 5.33 4.22 1.09
N SER A 66 6.58 3.87 0.88
CA SER A 66 7.03 3.12 -0.29
C SER A 66 8.11 2.12 0.09
N LEU A 67 8.36 1.17 -0.80
CA LEU A 67 9.41 0.19 -0.65
C LEU A 67 10.58 0.55 -1.58
N ARG A 68 11.79 0.43 -1.07
CA ARG A 68 13.01 0.44 -1.86
C ARG A 68 13.55 -0.98 -1.92
N PRO A 69 13.37 -1.68 -3.04
CA PRO A 69 13.88 -3.03 -3.21
C PRO A 69 15.40 -3.09 -3.05
N GLU A 70 15.88 -4.10 -2.33
CA GLU A 70 17.29 -4.47 -2.28
C GLU A 70 17.54 -5.65 -3.21
N GLU A 71 16.69 -6.67 -3.13
CA GLU A 71 16.69 -7.85 -3.98
C GLU A 71 15.27 -8.33 -4.21
N ALA A 72 15.00 -8.88 -5.39
CA ALA A 72 13.75 -9.53 -5.70
C ALA A 72 13.96 -10.66 -6.70
N CYS A 73 13.01 -11.58 -6.74
CA CYS A 73 12.94 -12.63 -7.76
C CYS A 73 11.50 -13.01 -8.06
N GLU A 74 11.28 -13.53 -9.26
CA GLU A 74 10.02 -14.16 -9.60
C GLU A 74 9.90 -15.52 -8.89
N ILE A 75 8.71 -15.85 -8.43
CA ILE A 75 8.41 -17.09 -7.74
C ILE A 75 7.20 -17.78 -8.36
N ASP A 76 7.10 -19.08 -8.11
CA ASP A 76 5.92 -19.86 -8.49
C ASP A 76 4.80 -19.79 -7.43
N ALA A 77 3.60 -20.22 -7.80
CA ALA A 77 2.45 -20.25 -6.91
C ALA A 77 2.67 -21.13 -5.66
N LYS A 78 3.47 -22.19 -5.77
CA LYS A 78 3.78 -23.06 -4.64
C LYS A 78 4.66 -22.34 -3.60
N THR A 79 5.67 -21.62 -4.06
CA THR A 79 6.55 -20.81 -3.22
C THR A 79 5.75 -19.68 -2.57
N TYR A 80 4.84 -19.05 -3.33
CA TYR A 80 3.96 -18.03 -2.80
C TYR A 80 3.03 -18.57 -1.70
N ALA A 81 2.39 -19.73 -1.91
CA ALA A 81 1.55 -20.38 -0.91
C ALA A 81 2.32 -20.71 0.38
N LEU A 82 3.56 -21.19 0.25
CA LEU A 82 4.42 -21.44 1.40
C LEU A 82 4.74 -20.14 2.15
N TRP A 83 5.06 -19.08 1.43
CA TRP A 83 5.34 -17.76 2.01
C TRP A 83 4.11 -17.21 2.76
N LEU A 84 2.91 -17.29 2.16
CA LEU A 84 1.65 -16.88 2.79
C LEU A 84 1.41 -17.64 4.10
N THR A 85 1.61 -18.96 4.12
CA THR A 85 1.46 -19.78 5.33
C THR A 85 2.39 -19.29 6.43
N ARG A 86 3.66 -19.04 6.11
CA ARG A 86 4.64 -18.53 7.08
C ARG A 86 4.31 -17.11 7.56
N ALA A 87 3.83 -16.24 6.68
CA ALA A 87 3.39 -14.90 7.03
C ALA A 87 2.19 -14.93 7.99
N CYS A 88 1.23 -15.84 7.76
CA CYS A 88 0.10 -16.09 8.65
C CYS A 88 0.54 -16.56 10.03
N GLU A 89 1.41 -17.59 10.11
CA GLU A 89 1.99 -18.08 11.37
C GLU A 89 2.62 -16.93 12.17
N GLY A 90 3.47 -16.13 11.50
CA GLY A 90 4.13 -14.99 12.14
C GLY A 90 3.16 -13.91 12.61
N THR A 91 2.11 -13.64 11.85
CA THR A 91 1.07 -12.64 12.21
C THR A 91 0.27 -13.11 13.42
N LEU A 92 -0.20 -14.34 13.41
CA LEU A 92 -0.93 -14.94 14.55
C LEU A 92 -0.07 -14.96 15.81
N GLN A 93 1.22 -15.30 15.68
CA GLN A 93 2.15 -15.27 16.81
C GLN A 93 2.30 -13.87 17.39
N ARG A 94 2.46 -12.84 16.55
CA ARG A 94 2.55 -11.43 16.99
C ARG A 94 1.29 -10.98 17.70
N MET A 95 0.11 -11.28 17.13
CA MET A 95 -1.19 -10.94 17.74
C MET A 95 -1.34 -11.62 19.09
N LYS A 96 -1.07 -12.93 19.18
CA LYS A 96 -1.13 -13.68 20.43
C LYS A 96 -0.17 -13.09 21.48
N THR A 97 1.09 -12.89 21.12
CA THR A 97 2.11 -12.35 22.03
C THR A 97 1.72 -10.97 22.55
N ARG A 98 1.18 -10.10 21.69
CA ARG A 98 0.67 -8.80 22.10
C ARG A 98 -0.46 -8.94 23.11
N ASN A 99 -1.46 -9.75 22.81
CA ASN A 99 -2.61 -9.93 23.69
C ASN A 99 -2.19 -10.52 25.04
N ASP A 100 -1.35 -11.53 25.07
CA ASP A 100 -0.83 -12.14 26.28
C ASP A 100 -0.03 -11.14 27.14
N SER A 101 0.62 -10.15 26.49
CA SER A 101 1.45 -9.15 27.16
C SER A 101 0.67 -7.97 27.74
N LEU A 102 -0.62 -7.80 27.43
CA LEU A 102 -1.40 -6.62 27.87
C LEU A 102 -1.50 -6.52 29.39
N SER A 103 -1.50 -7.65 30.10
CA SER A 103 -1.53 -7.73 31.56
C SER A 103 -0.14 -7.60 32.22
N ALA A 104 0.94 -7.62 31.44
CA ALA A 104 2.30 -7.50 31.95
C ALA A 104 2.72 -6.04 32.11
N GLU A 105 3.66 -5.77 33.03
CA GLU A 105 4.30 -4.47 33.10
C GLU A 105 4.93 -4.10 31.74
N PRO A 106 4.77 -2.84 31.26
CA PRO A 106 5.34 -2.38 29.99
C PRO A 106 6.84 -2.09 30.11
N THR A 107 7.59 -3.07 30.62
CA THR A 107 9.06 -3.06 30.75
C THR A 107 9.63 -4.31 30.08
N ALA A 108 10.91 -4.26 29.72
CA ALA A 108 11.57 -5.41 29.12
C ALA A 108 11.55 -6.64 30.04
N GLU A 109 11.74 -6.41 31.34
CA GLU A 109 11.73 -7.43 32.37
C GLU A 109 10.32 -8.01 32.57
N GLY A 110 9.29 -7.16 32.63
CA GLY A 110 7.89 -7.57 32.78
C GLY A 110 7.42 -8.41 31.59
N LEU A 111 7.75 -8.01 30.35
CA LEU A 111 7.41 -8.77 29.15
C LEU A 111 8.14 -10.11 29.10
N LYS A 112 9.41 -10.17 29.46
CA LYS A 112 10.18 -11.44 29.55
C LYS A 112 9.60 -12.36 30.60
N ALA A 113 9.23 -11.83 31.76
CA ALA A 113 8.58 -12.59 32.83
C ALA A 113 7.21 -13.15 32.40
N ALA A 114 6.50 -12.44 31.52
CA ALA A 114 5.25 -12.91 30.90
C ALA A 114 5.46 -13.90 29.75
N GLY A 115 6.70 -14.29 29.45
CA GLY A 115 7.02 -15.28 28.41
C GLY A 115 7.13 -14.74 27.00
N VAL A 116 7.23 -13.42 26.83
CA VAL A 116 7.46 -12.81 25.51
C VAL A 116 8.84 -13.20 24.98
N PRO A 117 8.96 -13.72 23.75
CA PRO A 117 10.24 -14.06 23.14
C PRO A 117 11.16 -12.84 23.07
N ASN A 118 12.45 -13.01 23.41
CA ASN A 118 13.41 -11.91 23.48
C ASN A 118 13.47 -11.04 22.23
N HIS A 119 13.37 -11.62 21.04
CA HIS A 119 13.40 -10.91 19.76
C HIS A 119 12.16 -10.05 19.48
N MET A 120 11.09 -10.21 20.27
CA MET A 120 9.84 -9.45 20.14
C MET A 120 9.70 -8.36 21.19
N VAL A 121 10.52 -8.37 22.25
CA VAL A 121 10.36 -7.47 23.42
C VAL A 121 10.43 -6.01 23.01
N ASP A 122 11.47 -5.59 22.30
CA ASP A 122 11.69 -4.19 21.94
C ASP A 122 10.59 -3.67 20.99
N GLY A 123 10.26 -4.46 19.97
CA GLY A 123 9.18 -4.13 19.03
C GLY A 123 7.82 -4.05 19.71
N LEU A 124 7.55 -4.92 20.70
CA LEU A 124 6.30 -4.92 21.44
C LEU A 124 6.20 -3.71 22.39
N LEU A 125 7.29 -3.31 23.04
CA LEU A 125 7.34 -2.10 23.86
C LEU A 125 7.04 -0.85 23.01
N LEU A 126 7.70 -0.72 21.85
CA LEU A 126 7.46 0.38 20.92
C LEU A 126 6.00 0.38 20.45
N SER A 127 5.47 -0.77 20.06
CA SER A 127 4.09 -0.92 19.59
C SER A 127 3.08 -0.52 20.68
N ARG A 128 3.25 -0.99 21.93
CA ARG A 128 2.35 -0.65 23.04
C ARG A 128 2.36 0.84 23.37
N ASN A 129 3.54 1.47 23.32
CA ASN A 129 3.68 2.89 23.62
C ASN A 129 3.12 3.78 22.51
N HIS A 130 3.18 3.33 21.25
CA HIS A 130 2.79 4.14 20.10
C HIS A 130 1.32 3.97 19.72
N TYR A 131 0.82 2.73 19.65
CA TYR A 131 -0.52 2.47 19.11
C TYR A 131 -1.61 2.33 20.18
N GLY A 132 -1.25 2.08 21.45
CA GLY A 132 -2.25 1.83 22.49
C GLY A 132 -3.11 0.59 22.18
N GLU A 133 -4.42 0.77 22.22
CA GLU A 133 -5.38 -0.25 21.75
C GLU A 133 -5.61 -0.10 20.24
N PHE A 134 -5.61 -1.20 19.52
CA PHE A 134 -5.95 -1.24 18.12
C PHE A 134 -6.75 -2.51 17.78
N ASP A 135 -7.58 -2.39 16.76
CA ASP A 135 -8.38 -3.50 16.29
C ASP A 135 -7.51 -4.58 15.63
N THR A 136 -7.74 -5.82 16.03
CA THR A 136 -7.08 -7.00 15.46
C THR A 136 -7.93 -7.73 14.43
N GLU A 137 -9.17 -7.31 14.20
CA GLU A 137 -10.08 -7.99 13.25
C GLU A 137 -9.56 -7.90 11.82
N THR A 138 -9.04 -6.73 11.42
CA THR A 138 -8.43 -6.54 10.09
C THR A 138 -7.29 -7.54 9.85
N TYR A 139 -6.43 -7.75 10.84
CA TYR A 139 -5.35 -8.74 10.71
C TYR A 139 -5.87 -10.16 10.61
N THR A 140 -6.94 -10.49 11.33
CA THR A 140 -7.60 -11.79 11.26
C THR A 140 -8.19 -12.03 9.87
N LEU A 141 -8.87 -11.04 9.29
CA LEU A 141 -9.39 -11.11 7.93
C LEU A 141 -8.28 -11.30 6.89
N ASN A 142 -7.19 -10.55 7.01
CA ASN A 142 -6.03 -10.68 6.12
C ASN A 142 -5.40 -12.09 6.22
N VAL A 143 -5.32 -12.67 7.42
CA VAL A 143 -4.84 -14.05 7.62
C VAL A 143 -5.79 -15.05 6.94
N MET A 144 -7.09 -14.89 7.08
CA MET A 144 -8.08 -15.77 6.42
C MET A 144 -7.95 -15.71 4.89
N GLN A 145 -7.87 -14.52 4.32
CA GLN A 145 -7.67 -14.32 2.87
C GLN A 145 -6.35 -14.95 2.39
N ALA A 146 -5.27 -14.75 3.13
CA ALA A 146 -3.98 -15.32 2.78
C ALA A 146 -4.01 -16.86 2.78
N LEU A 147 -4.72 -17.47 3.73
CA LEU A 147 -4.90 -18.92 3.78
C LEU A 147 -5.76 -19.43 2.63
N ASP A 148 -6.82 -18.69 2.26
CA ASP A 148 -7.67 -19.03 1.11
C ASP A 148 -6.88 -19.01 -0.21
N ILE A 149 -5.98 -18.06 -0.37
CA ILE A 149 -5.05 -18.01 -1.51
C ILE A 149 -4.06 -19.17 -1.45
N ALA A 150 -3.46 -19.44 -0.29
CA ALA A 150 -2.47 -20.52 -0.13
C ALA A 150 -3.05 -21.89 -0.42
N GLU A 151 -4.34 -22.09 -0.13
CA GLU A 151 -5.09 -23.34 -0.40
C GLU A 151 -5.72 -23.37 -1.80
N GLY A 152 -5.53 -22.32 -2.62
CA GLY A 152 -6.09 -22.23 -3.96
C GLY A 152 -7.60 -22.02 -4.02
N ARG A 153 -8.23 -21.62 -2.90
CA ARG A 153 -9.66 -21.27 -2.86
C ARG A 153 -9.95 -19.88 -3.41
N MET A 154 -8.94 -19.03 -3.44
CA MET A 154 -9.01 -17.67 -3.99
C MET A 154 -7.78 -17.41 -4.87
N GLU A 155 -7.97 -16.74 -5.99
CA GLU A 155 -6.85 -16.28 -6.82
C GLU A 155 -6.18 -15.04 -6.21
N ALA A 156 -4.84 -15.00 -6.25
CA ALA A 156 -4.07 -13.88 -5.71
C ALA A 156 -4.41 -12.53 -6.38
N ALA A 157 -4.77 -12.55 -7.66
CA ALA A 157 -5.15 -11.37 -8.44
C ALA A 157 -6.60 -10.89 -8.21
N SER A 158 -7.46 -11.72 -7.58
CA SER A 158 -8.90 -11.45 -7.44
C SER A 158 -9.26 -10.73 -6.14
N GLN A 159 -8.28 -10.21 -5.41
CA GLN A 159 -8.57 -9.51 -4.15
C GLN A 159 -9.25 -8.17 -4.43
N PRO A 160 -10.43 -7.92 -3.84
CA PRO A 160 -10.90 -6.54 -3.72
C PRO A 160 -9.85 -5.73 -2.98
N ALA A 161 -9.65 -4.48 -3.38
CA ALA A 161 -8.79 -3.58 -2.63
C ALA A 161 -9.25 -3.60 -1.17
N PRO A 162 -8.33 -3.77 -0.18
CA PRO A 162 -8.70 -3.52 1.20
C PRO A 162 -9.28 -2.11 1.27
N PRO A 163 -10.35 -1.90 2.06
CA PRO A 163 -10.84 -0.56 2.27
C PRO A 163 -9.65 0.30 2.72
N PRO A 164 -9.54 1.55 2.25
CA PRO A 164 -8.50 2.45 2.72
C PRO A 164 -8.56 2.46 4.25
N GLN A 165 -7.40 2.30 4.89
CA GLN A 165 -7.31 2.39 6.34
C GLN A 165 -7.65 3.83 6.72
N SER A 166 -8.93 4.09 6.93
CA SER A 166 -9.42 5.35 7.44
C SER A 166 -8.97 5.48 8.89
N THR A 167 -8.09 6.41 9.14
CA THR A 167 -7.98 7.03 10.45
C THR A 167 -9.17 7.96 10.61
N LEU A 168 -10.15 7.49 11.44
CA LEU A 168 -11.10 8.29 12.22
C LEU A 168 -12.04 9.30 11.50
N ASP A 169 -13.29 9.03 11.77
CA ASP A 169 -14.51 9.83 11.95
C ASP A 169 -15.51 9.92 10.81
N ASP A 170 -16.59 9.18 11.11
CA ASP A 170 -18.02 9.43 10.90
C ASP A 170 -18.47 10.48 9.87
N ALA A 171 -19.17 10.00 8.81
CA ALA A 171 -20.51 10.44 8.49
C ALA A 171 -21.02 9.95 7.11
N PRO A 172 -22.26 10.10 6.75
CA PRO A 172 -23.14 9.03 6.30
C PRO A 172 -23.20 8.84 4.78
N ALA A 173 -23.57 7.63 4.40
CA ALA A 173 -23.87 7.21 3.05
C ALA A 173 -24.97 8.04 2.37
N GLY A 174 -24.77 8.27 1.08
CA GLY A 174 -25.89 8.54 0.19
C GLY A 174 -25.56 9.36 -1.05
N ALA A 175 -25.65 8.73 -2.17
CA ALA A 175 -26.20 9.19 -3.42
C ALA A 175 -25.35 9.00 -4.68
N GLY A 176 -25.79 8.18 -5.56
CA GLY A 176 -26.22 8.48 -6.94
C GLY A 176 -25.18 8.46 -8.05
N ALA A 177 -25.24 7.47 -8.90
CA ALA A 177 -24.44 7.20 -10.11
C ALA A 177 -24.44 8.30 -11.22
N SER A 178 -24.85 9.52 -10.95
CA SER A 178 -24.80 10.66 -11.89
C SER A 178 -23.76 11.73 -11.52
N ASP A 179 -23.14 11.63 -10.35
CA ASP A 179 -22.13 12.60 -9.89
C ASP A 179 -20.68 12.15 -10.21
N ASP A 180 -20.47 10.88 -10.43
CA ASP A 180 -19.15 10.29 -10.62
C ASP A 180 -18.42 10.79 -11.89
N ASP A 181 -19.12 10.86 -13.01
CA ASP A 181 -18.55 11.37 -14.27
C ASP A 181 -18.25 12.88 -14.19
N ALA A 182 -19.10 13.64 -13.53
CA ALA A 182 -18.87 15.06 -13.30
C ALA A 182 -17.67 15.34 -12.40
N VAL A 183 -17.42 14.46 -11.41
CA VAL A 183 -16.23 14.54 -10.55
C VAL A 183 -14.97 14.24 -11.36
N LYS A 184 -14.97 13.20 -12.19
CA LYS A 184 -13.84 12.86 -13.07
C LYS A 184 -13.51 14.00 -14.03
N GLU A 185 -14.51 14.58 -14.69
CA GLU A 185 -14.32 15.74 -15.59
C GLU A 185 -13.72 16.93 -14.84
N THR A 186 -14.16 17.18 -13.62
CA THR A 186 -13.65 18.29 -12.79
C THR A 186 -12.18 18.06 -12.42
N LEU A 187 -11.79 16.84 -12.04
CA LEU A 187 -10.41 16.49 -11.71
C LEU A 187 -9.48 16.64 -12.93
N VAL A 188 -9.92 16.15 -14.09
CA VAL A 188 -9.18 16.33 -15.35
C VAL A 188 -9.02 17.81 -15.68
N ALA A 189 -10.08 18.62 -15.50
CA ALA A 189 -10.01 20.06 -15.73
C ALA A 189 -9.05 20.76 -14.75
N ILE A 190 -9.02 20.37 -13.47
CA ILE A 190 -8.06 20.88 -12.47
C ILE A 190 -6.62 20.60 -12.92
N ILE A 191 -6.33 19.36 -13.28
CA ILE A 191 -4.99 18.94 -13.72
C ILE A 191 -4.60 19.69 -14.99
N GLY A 192 -5.49 19.77 -15.99
CA GLY A 192 -5.23 20.49 -17.23
C GLY A 192 -5.00 22.00 -17.07
N GLN A 193 -5.59 22.62 -16.04
CA GLN A 193 -5.38 24.04 -15.72
C GLN A 193 -4.08 24.32 -14.99
N LEU A 194 -3.64 23.38 -14.16
CA LEU A 194 -2.50 23.55 -13.26
C LEU A 194 -1.19 22.95 -13.82
N ASP A 195 -1.28 22.01 -14.77
CA ASP A 195 -0.11 21.39 -15.39
C ASP A 195 0.68 22.41 -16.22
N GLN A 196 1.91 22.68 -15.80
CA GLN A 196 2.86 23.54 -16.50
C GLN A 196 3.87 22.74 -17.34
N GLY A 197 3.63 21.44 -17.51
CA GLY A 197 4.46 20.53 -18.29
C GLY A 197 5.15 19.43 -17.48
N ASP A 198 5.15 19.54 -16.15
CA ASP A 198 5.77 18.58 -15.23
C ASP A 198 4.73 17.73 -14.46
N GLY A 199 3.44 17.94 -14.74
CA GLY A 199 2.31 17.38 -13.99
C GLY A 199 1.90 18.25 -12.80
N VAL A 200 0.87 17.83 -12.08
CA VAL A 200 0.34 18.49 -10.88
C VAL A 200 0.46 17.54 -9.70
N ASP A 201 0.99 18.01 -8.59
CA ASP A 201 1.12 17.19 -7.38
C ASP A 201 -0.26 16.85 -6.78
N PHE A 202 -0.33 15.68 -6.15
CA PHE A 202 -1.53 15.08 -5.59
C PHE A 202 -2.27 16.02 -4.62
N GLU A 203 -1.54 16.65 -3.70
CA GLU A 203 -2.14 17.56 -2.71
C GLU A 203 -2.71 18.82 -3.34
N THR A 204 -2.04 19.36 -4.35
CA THR A 204 -2.57 20.50 -5.11
C THR A 204 -3.86 20.12 -5.83
N VAL A 205 -3.94 18.92 -6.41
CA VAL A 205 -5.19 18.44 -7.04
C VAL A 205 -6.31 18.31 -6.00
N LEU A 206 -6.04 17.66 -4.87
CA LEU A 206 -7.04 17.47 -3.81
C LEU A 206 -7.51 18.77 -3.18
N THR A 207 -6.60 19.70 -2.91
CA THR A 207 -6.96 21.04 -2.37
C THR A 207 -7.86 21.80 -3.33
N ASN A 208 -7.60 21.70 -4.63
CA ASN A 208 -8.43 22.33 -5.65
C ASN A 208 -9.79 21.62 -5.85
N ALA A 209 -9.83 20.30 -5.64
CA ALA A 209 -11.07 19.52 -5.65
C ALA A 209 -11.95 19.87 -4.45
N ASP A 210 -11.39 19.96 -3.25
CA ASP A 210 -12.08 20.36 -2.02
C ASP A 210 -12.66 21.79 -2.13
N ALA A 211 -11.89 22.73 -2.68
CA ALA A 211 -12.36 24.09 -2.95
C ALA A 211 -13.54 24.13 -3.93
N ARG A 212 -13.79 23.07 -4.69
CA ARG A 212 -14.94 22.90 -5.61
C ARG A 212 -16.05 22.03 -5.02
N GLY A 213 -15.94 21.65 -3.75
CA GLY A 213 -16.93 20.86 -3.02
C GLY A 213 -16.88 19.36 -3.31
N ILE A 214 -15.77 18.86 -3.86
CA ILE A 214 -15.54 17.44 -4.06
C ILE A 214 -14.83 16.92 -2.81
N ASP A 215 -15.45 15.93 -2.17
CA ASP A 215 -14.86 15.27 -1.00
C ASP A 215 -13.50 14.66 -1.34
N ARG A 216 -12.55 14.77 -0.41
CA ARG A 216 -11.18 14.32 -0.58
C ARG A 216 -11.08 12.84 -0.94
N GLN A 217 -11.84 11.98 -0.24
CA GLN A 217 -11.82 10.53 -0.48
C GLN A 217 -12.41 10.18 -1.85
N LEU A 218 -13.45 10.90 -2.25
CA LEU A 218 -14.04 10.75 -3.58
C LEU A 218 -13.05 11.21 -4.67
N ALA A 219 -12.36 12.33 -4.46
CA ALA A 219 -11.35 12.83 -5.39
C ALA A 219 -10.19 11.82 -5.54
N GLU A 220 -9.67 11.26 -4.43
CA GLU A 220 -8.63 10.22 -4.44
C GLU A 220 -9.07 8.99 -5.23
N ALA A 221 -10.26 8.45 -4.93
CA ALA A 221 -10.79 7.28 -5.63
C ALA A 221 -10.94 7.52 -7.14
N LYS A 222 -11.38 8.73 -7.54
CA LYS A 222 -11.55 9.08 -8.95
C LYS A 222 -10.24 9.38 -9.68
N LEU A 223 -9.21 9.85 -8.98
CA LEU A 223 -7.85 9.95 -9.54
C LEU A 223 -7.27 8.57 -9.85
N ASP A 224 -7.46 7.61 -8.96
CA ASP A 224 -7.06 6.22 -9.18
C ASP A 224 -7.81 5.60 -10.37
N GLU A 225 -9.11 5.83 -10.49
CA GLU A 225 -9.92 5.38 -11.63
C GLU A 225 -9.40 5.99 -12.95
N LEU A 226 -9.17 7.30 -13.00
CA LEU A 226 -8.66 8.00 -14.18
C LEU A 226 -7.27 7.54 -14.59
N SER A 227 -6.42 7.17 -13.62
CA SER A 227 -5.11 6.59 -13.87
C SER A 227 -5.23 5.16 -14.43
N ASN A 228 -6.14 4.34 -13.88
CA ASN A 228 -6.41 2.99 -14.37
C ASN A 228 -7.06 2.98 -15.77
N GLU A 229 -7.87 3.99 -16.09
CA GLU A 229 -8.47 4.18 -17.41
C GLU A 229 -7.48 4.72 -18.45
N GLY A 230 -6.26 5.09 -18.01
CA GLY A 230 -5.24 5.66 -18.88
C GLY A 230 -5.52 7.12 -19.30
N THR A 231 -6.46 7.80 -18.67
CA THR A 231 -6.73 9.23 -18.88
C THR A 231 -5.67 10.10 -18.23
N LEU A 232 -5.16 9.64 -17.10
CA LEU A 232 -4.03 10.25 -16.38
C LEU A 232 -2.84 9.30 -16.35
N HIS A 233 -1.66 9.86 -16.31
CA HIS A 233 -0.44 9.13 -15.95
C HIS A 233 0.32 9.92 -14.89
N GLU A 234 1.10 9.22 -14.09
CA GLU A 234 2.00 9.81 -13.12
C GLU A 234 3.41 9.94 -13.71
N PRO A 235 3.84 11.14 -14.16
CA PRO A 235 5.21 11.33 -14.65
C PRO A 235 6.26 11.18 -13.53
N ARG A 236 5.85 11.34 -12.29
CA ARG A 236 6.59 11.02 -11.06
C ARG A 236 5.59 10.75 -9.94
N PHE A 237 5.99 10.00 -8.94
CA PHE A 237 5.13 9.60 -7.83
C PHE A 237 4.37 10.79 -7.22
N GLY A 238 3.03 10.64 -7.12
CA GLY A 238 2.14 11.68 -6.61
C GLY A 238 1.98 12.89 -7.53
N TRP A 239 2.36 12.80 -8.81
CA TRP A 239 2.16 13.86 -9.79
C TRP A 239 1.35 13.34 -10.96
N PHE A 240 0.24 13.99 -11.24
CA PHE A 240 -0.71 13.58 -12.28
C PHE A 240 -0.61 14.47 -13.50
N ARG A 241 -0.73 13.86 -14.66
CA ARG A 241 -0.75 14.53 -15.96
C ARG A 241 -1.75 13.86 -16.89
N ILE A 242 -2.40 14.66 -17.73
CA ILE A 242 -3.30 14.15 -18.75
C ILE A 242 -2.50 13.47 -19.85
N VAL A 243 -2.92 12.27 -20.25
CA VAL A 243 -2.35 11.56 -21.41
C VAL A 243 -2.86 12.24 -22.69
N SER A 244 -1.93 12.76 -23.48
CA SER A 244 -2.22 13.51 -24.73
C SER A 244 -2.29 12.57 -25.91
#